data_89935256a40c8938d37cec17001cd49d
#
_entry.id   89935256a40c8938d37cec17001cd49d
#
_cell.length_a   1.000
_cell.length_b   1.000
_cell.length_c   1.000
_cell.angle_alpha   90.00
_cell.angle_beta   90.00
_cell.angle_gamma   90.00
#
_symmetry.space_group_name_H-M   'P 1'
#
loop_
_entity.id
_entity.type
_entity.pdbx_description
1 polymer ?
#
loop_
_entity_poly.entity_id
_entity_poly.type
_entity_poly.pdbx_seq_one_letter_code
_entity_poly.pdbx_strand_id
1 'polypeptide(L)'
;MVQMLAADGTFAPNEAAEEYLPYFERLGDGDFRQFYRDMVVVRRFDKDAANLQRQGQLALWVPSHGQEAAQVGSAHAARPQDHIFPSYREHVVGLVRGLDVVDILRVLKGVTMGGWDPAEVGNFHLYSFVLASQTLHATGYAMGMQFDGTTATGNPETDEAVMVYYGDGASSQGDVNEALVFASSYQTPQVFFLQNNGWAISVPVERQSRVPLALRGPGFGMPGIQIDGNDVFASYAVTAKHLDDARAGHGPALIEAMTYRIGAHTTADDPTKYRRDAETEAWLPRDPIVRLRAFLEGRGTEHGFFDEVDVEAADFSADVRRRTLEVTAPGDEVIFDNVYAEPHPLITEQKAWLEAFEASFEDGTA
;
A
#
# COMPACT_ATOMS: atom_id res chain seq x y z
N MET A 1 6.52 -12.15 -17.57
CA MET A 1 6.73 -11.35 -16.35
C MET A 1 7.88 -10.38 -16.61
N VAL A 2 7.66 -9.08 -16.37
CA VAL A 2 8.68 -8.04 -16.53
C VAL A 2 9.69 -8.12 -15.38
N GLN A 3 10.98 -8.04 -15.68
CA GLN A 3 12.08 -8.02 -14.73
C GLN A 3 13.22 -7.18 -15.30
N MET A 4 13.80 -6.29 -14.48
CA MET A 4 14.93 -5.42 -14.82
C MET A 4 16.16 -5.70 -13.95
N LEU A 5 15.94 -6.00 -12.67
CA LEU A 5 16.98 -6.29 -11.70
C LEU A 5 16.97 -7.78 -11.36
N ALA A 6 18.06 -8.50 -11.56
CA ALA A 6 18.18 -9.89 -11.18
C ALA A 6 18.31 -10.06 -9.65
N ALA A 7 18.05 -11.25 -9.11
CA ALA A 7 18.06 -11.48 -7.67
C ALA A 7 19.42 -11.19 -7.00
N ASP A 8 20.52 -11.26 -7.75
CA ASP A 8 21.87 -10.96 -7.31
C ASP A 8 22.24 -9.45 -7.39
N GLY A 9 21.29 -8.60 -7.78
CA GLY A 9 21.50 -7.16 -7.95
C GLY A 9 22.05 -6.75 -9.32
N THR A 10 22.21 -7.68 -10.25
CA THR A 10 22.64 -7.35 -11.61
C THR A 10 21.49 -6.69 -12.39
N PHE A 11 21.73 -5.53 -12.99
CA PHE A 11 20.79 -4.92 -13.92
C PHE A 11 20.81 -5.70 -15.25
N ALA A 12 19.77 -6.49 -15.48
CA ALA A 12 19.64 -7.39 -16.61
C ALA A 12 18.17 -7.45 -17.09
N PRO A 13 17.68 -6.38 -17.76
CA PRO A 13 16.32 -6.34 -18.28
C PRO A 13 16.05 -7.51 -19.23
N ASN A 14 14.93 -8.18 -19.02
CA ASN A 14 14.49 -9.20 -19.97
C ASN A 14 13.72 -8.59 -21.14
N GLU A 15 13.42 -9.38 -22.18
CA GLU A 15 12.68 -8.93 -23.37
C GLU A 15 11.36 -8.23 -23.02
N ALA A 16 10.63 -8.72 -22.02
CA ALA A 16 9.39 -8.11 -21.56
C ALA A 16 9.58 -6.74 -20.88
N ALA A 17 10.79 -6.37 -20.53
CA ALA A 17 11.12 -5.06 -19.92
C ALA A 17 11.46 -3.99 -20.96
N GLU A 18 11.70 -4.33 -22.23
CA GLU A 18 12.21 -3.39 -23.25
C GLU A 18 11.32 -2.15 -23.41
N GLU A 19 10.01 -2.31 -23.43
CA GLU A 19 9.08 -1.17 -23.57
C GLU A 19 9.07 -0.21 -22.36
N TYR A 20 9.56 -0.67 -21.20
CA TYR A 20 9.60 0.10 -19.96
C TYR A 20 10.96 0.74 -19.66
N LEU A 21 12.00 0.42 -20.44
CA LEU A 21 13.34 1.00 -20.26
C LEU A 21 13.34 2.54 -20.30
N PRO A 22 12.58 3.23 -21.19
CA PRO A 22 12.52 4.69 -21.18
C PRO A 22 12.02 5.30 -19.85
N TYR A 23 11.24 4.53 -19.08
CA TYR A 23 10.76 4.95 -17.77
C TYR A 23 11.82 4.72 -16.69
N PHE A 24 12.53 3.59 -16.74
CA PHE A 24 13.69 3.34 -15.88
C PHE A 24 14.78 4.40 -16.10
N GLU A 25 15.05 4.82 -17.33
CA GLU A 25 16.06 5.83 -17.67
C GLU A 25 15.76 7.24 -17.12
N ARG A 26 14.56 7.48 -16.59
CA ARG A 26 14.22 8.71 -15.85
C ARG A 26 14.84 8.73 -14.45
N LEU A 27 15.25 7.57 -13.93
CA LEU A 27 15.83 7.43 -12.60
C LEU A 27 17.32 7.71 -12.59
N GLY A 28 17.79 8.38 -11.55
CA GLY A 28 19.19 8.60 -11.25
C GLY A 28 19.67 7.94 -9.97
N ASP A 29 20.95 8.10 -9.65
CA ASP A 29 21.53 7.52 -8.43
C ASP A 29 20.85 8.02 -7.14
N GLY A 30 20.28 9.22 -7.15
CA GLY A 30 19.49 9.76 -6.05
C GLY A 30 18.22 8.94 -5.80
N ASP A 31 17.49 8.59 -6.87
CA ASP A 31 16.28 7.80 -6.78
C ASP A 31 16.55 6.38 -6.31
N PHE A 32 17.62 5.76 -6.83
CA PHE A 32 18.02 4.41 -6.40
C PHE A 32 18.35 4.35 -4.89
N ARG A 33 19.04 5.38 -4.37
CA ARG A 33 19.35 5.52 -2.94
C ARG A 33 18.09 5.78 -2.13
N GLN A 34 17.15 6.58 -2.65
CA GLN A 34 15.89 6.86 -1.99
C GLN A 34 15.03 5.58 -1.89
N PHE A 35 14.92 4.80 -2.96
CA PHE A 35 14.22 3.52 -2.93
C PHE A 35 14.80 2.57 -1.87
N TYR A 36 16.14 2.51 -1.76
CA TYR A 36 16.78 1.70 -0.74
C TYR A 36 16.43 2.18 0.67
N ARG A 37 16.56 3.50 0.90
CA ARG A 37 16.22 4.13 2.19
C ARG A 37 14.78 3.81 2.60
N ASP A 38 13.81 4.02 1.72
CA ASP A 38 12.41 3.81 2.02
C ASP A 38 12.10 2.35 2.38
N MET A 39 12.69 1.40 1.64
CA MET A 39 12.52 -0.02 1.94
C MET A 39 13.12 -0.40 3.30
N VAL A 40 14.30 0.12 3.65
CA VAL A 40 14.97 -0.17 4.94
C VAL A 40 14.20 0.45 6.10
N VAL A 41 13.81 1.72 5.97
CA VAL A 41 13.05 2.45 7.01
C VAL A 41 11.74 1.74 7.29
N VAL A 42 10.99 1.39 6.26
CA VAL A 42 9.69 0.75 6.45
C VAL A 42 9.82 -0.66 7.00
N ARG A 43 10.81 -1.44 6.58
CA ARG A 43 11.08 -2.77 7.15
C ARG A 43 11.40 -2.70 8.64
N ARG A 44 12.16 -1.70 9.05
CA ARG A 44 12.45 -1.48 10.46
C ARG A 44 11.20 -1.10 11.23
N PHE A 45 10.42 -0.16 10.71
CA PHE A 45 9.13 0.24 11.27
C PHE A 45 8.16 -0.94 11.39
N ASP A 46 8.01 -1.75 10.34
CA ASP A 46 7.14 -2.94 10.31
C ASP A 46 7.46 -3.93 11.45
N LYS A 47 8.75 -4.17 11.68
CA LYS A 47 9.22 -5.02 12.77
C LYS A 47 8.88 -4.44 14.15
N ASP A 48 9.06 -3.14 14.33
CA ASP A 48 8.84 -2.48 15.62
C ASP A 48 7.33 -2.29 15.90
N ALA A 49 6.52 -2.08 14.87
CA ALA A 49 5.05 -2.07 14.99
C ALA A 49 4.50 -3.45 15.41
N ALA A 50 5.07 -4.54 14.87
CA ALA A 50 4.74 -5.89 15.33
C ALA A 50 5.14 -6.09 16.83
N ASN A 51 6.26 -5.51 17.28
CA ASN A 51 6.66 -5.55 18.68
C ASN A 51 5.73 -4.71 19.56
N LEU A 52 5.26 -3.54 19.10
CA LEU A 52 4.25 -2.74 19.80
C LEU A 52 2.95 -3.53 20.00
N GLN A 53 2.51 -4.26 18.98
CA GLN A 53 1.32 -5.12 19.11
C GLN A 53 1.54 -6.23 20.16
N ARG A 54 2.69 -6.92 20.15
CA ARG A 54 3.03 -7.95 21.14
C ARG A 54 3.09 -7.41 22.57
N GLN A 55 3.33 -6.11 22.74
CA GLN A 55 3.33 -5.40 24.03
C GLN A 55 1.95 -4.85 24.40
N GLY A 56 0.90 -5.15 23.62
CA GLY A 56 -0.48 -4.71 23.87
C GLY A 56 -0.74 -3.24 23.54
N GLN A 57 0.17 -2.57 22.82
CA GLN A 57 0.01 -1.17 22.43
C GLN A 57 -0.86 -0.98 21.17
N LEU A 58 -0.99 -2.03 20.38
CA LEU A 58 -1.85 -2.08 19.19
C LEU A 58 -2.77 -3.30 19.31
N ALA A 59 -4.00 -3.18 18.84
CA ALA A 59 -4.92 -4.30 18.75
C ALA A 59 -4.45 -5.34 17.72
N LEU A 60 -3.92 -4.84 16.58
CA LEU A 60 -3.46 -5.65 15.46
C LEU A 60 -2.31 -4.96 14.75
N TRP A 61 -1.43 -5.73 14.11
CA TRP A 61 -0.51 -5.24 13.10
C TRP A 61 -0.56 -6.12 11.85
N VAL A 62 -0.43 -5.51 10.68
CA VAL A 62 -0.47 -6.18 9.37
C VAL A 62 0.89 -6.00 8.69
N PRO A 63 1.82 -6.97 8.80
CA PRO A 63 3.17 -6.82 8.25
C PRO A 63 3.19 -6.68 6.73
N SER A 64 4.03 -5.78 6.21
CA SER A 64 4.32 -5.61 4.77
C SER A 64 5.59 -6.34 4.32
N HIS A 65 6.31 -7.00 5.23
CA HIS A 65 7.57 -7.67 4.98
C HIS A 65 7.54 -8.60 3.75
N GLY A 66 8.44 -8.32 2.81
CA GLY A 66 8.59 -9.02 1.52
C GLY A 66 7.91 -8.31 0.34
N GLN A 67 7.15 -7.22 0.57
CA GLN A 67 6.42 -6.47 -0.45
C GLN A 67 6.96 -5.04 -0.64
N GLU A 68 8.10 -4.72 -0.04
CA GLU A 68 8.64 -3.36 0.00
C GLU A 68 8.94 -2.80 -1.38
N ALA A 69 9.54 -3.60 -2.27
CA ALA A 69 9.88 -3.13 -3.62
C ALA A 69 8.64 -2.86 -4.49
N ALA A 70 7.61 -3.70 -4.38
CA ALA A 70 6.34 -3.47 -5.08
C ALA A 70 5.73 -2.13 -4.67
N GLN A 71 5.72 -1.84 -3.36
CA GLN A 71 5.13 -0.63 -2.82
C GLN A 71 5.99 0.61 -3.05
N VAL A 72 7.31 0.55 -2.81
CA VAL A 72 8.21 1.69 -3.04
C VAL A 72 8.24 2.07 -4.51
N GLY A 73 8.46 1.10 -5.41
CA GLY A 73 8.55 1.38 -6.83
C GLY A 73 7.26 1.99 -7.39
N SER A 74 6.11 1.41 -7.07
CA SER A 74 4.83 1.92 -7.55
C SER A 74 4.45 3.27 -6.91
N ALA A 75 4.76 3.48 -5.64
CA ALA A 75 4.47 4.75 -4.97
C ALA A 75 5.27 5.92 -5.56
N HIS A 76 6.57 5.71 -5.85
CA HIS A 76 7.40 6.73 -6.50
C HIS A 76 7.05 6.96 -7.97
N ALA A 77 6.34 6.06 -8.62
CA ALA A 77 5.83 6.24 -9.97
C ALA A 77 4.63 7.21 -10.04
N ALA A 78 3.89 7.34 -8.94
CA ALA A 78 2.76 8.24 -8.84
C ALA A 78 3.21 9.69 -8.67
N ARG A 79 2.54 10.61 -9.37
CA ARG A 79 2.78 12.06 -9.25
C ARG A 79 2.02 12.65 -8.05
N PRO A 80 2.38 13.84 -7.57
CA PRO A 80 1.70 14.48 -6.44
C PRO A 80 0.18 14.60 -6.59
N GLN A 81 -0.30 14.87 -7.83
CA GLN A 81 -1.72 15.02 -8.13
C GLN A 81 -2.49 13.70 -8.21
N ASP A 82 -1.82 12.55 -8.32
CA ASP A 82 -2.51 11.26 -8.42
C ASP A 82 -3.13 10.84 -7.09
N HIS A 83 -4.25 10.13 -7.18
CA HIS A 83 -5.00 9.61 -6.05
C HIS A 83 -4.70 8.13 -5.81
N ILE A 84 -4.38 7.78 -4.57
CA ILE A 84 -3.98 6.43 -4.17
C ILE A 84 -5.02 5.83 -3.23
N PHE A 85 -5.61 4.71 -3.64
CA PHE A 85 -6.58 3.96 -2.83
C PHE A 85 -5.93 2.67 -2.29
N PRO A 86 -5.50 2.67 -1.02
CA PRO A 86 -4.88 1.51 -0.39
C PRO A 86 -5.91 0.49 0.08
N SER A 87 -5.44 -0.72 0.38
CA SER A 87 -6.16 -1.64 1.25
C SER A 87 -5.81 -1.35 2.72
N TYR A 88 -5.14 -2.25 3.41
CA TYR A 88 -4.71 -2.07 4.81
C TYR A 88 -3.23 -2.46 5.02
N ARG A 89 -2.47 -2.72 3.95
CA ARG A 89 -1.05 -3.17 4.01
C ARG A 89 -0.08 -2.21 3.34
N GLU A 90 -0.56 -1.16 2.73
CA GLU A 90 0.23 -0.21 1.93
C GLU A 90 0.91 0.87 2.80
N HIS A 91 1.54 0.44 3.92
CA HIS A 91 2.22 1.34 4.86
C HIS A 91 3.37 2.10 4.21
N VAL A 92 4.12 1.43 3.32
CA VAL A 92 5.23 2.01 2.55
C VAL A 92 4.71 3.10 1.63
N VAL A 93 3.60 2.82 0.93
CA VAL A 93 2.97 3.79 0.02
C VAL A 93 2.54 5.03 0.77
N GLY A 94 1.89 4.86 1.94
CA GLY A 94 1.52 5.98 2.81
C GLY A 94 2.72 6.82 3.23
N LEU A 95 3.82 6.17 3.66
CA LEU A 95 5.07 6.85 4.04
C LEU A 95 5.63 7.67 2.87
N VAL A 96 5.75 7.08 1.67
CA VAL A 96 6.22 7.76 0.46
C VAL A 96 5.33 8.95 0.07
N ARG A 97 4.02 8.85 0.33
CA ARG A 97 3.04 9.93 0.09
C ARG A 97 3.03 11.00 1.18
N GLY A 98 3.87 10.86 2.21
CA GLY A 98 4.01 11.84 3.29
C GLY A 98 3.07 11.62 4.47
N LEU A 99 2.41 10.46 4.55
CA LEU A 99 1.60 10.11 5.72
C LEU A 99 2.49 9.90 6.94
N ASP A 100 2.13 10.54 8.05
CA ASP A 100 2.71 10.19 9.33
C ASP A 100 2.24 8.79 9.74
N VAL A 101 3.18 7.85 9.82
CA VAL A 101 2.85 6.44 10.16
C VAL A 101 2.20 6.29 11.54
N VAL A 102 2.32 7.28 12.43
CA VAL A 102 1.59 7.29 13.70
C VAL A 102 0.08 7.33 13.49
N ASP A 103 -0.40 7.93 12.40
CA ASP A 103 -1.83 7.94 12.07
C ASP A 103 -2.35 6.55 11.69
N ILE A 104 -1.53 5.74 11.00
CA ILE A 104 -1.81 4.31 10.79
C ILE A 104 -1.90 3.57 12.15
N LEU A 105 -0.95 3.85 13.05
CA LEU A 105 -0.92 3.23 14.36
C LEU A 105 -2.10 3.65 15.25
N ARG A 106 -2.59 4.89 15.13
CA ARG A 106 -3.82 5.34 15.78
C ARG A 106 -5.04 4.53 15.36
N VAL A 107 -5.18 4.26 14.05
CA VAL A 107 -6.26 3.39 13.52
C VAL A 107 -6.15 1.99 14.12
N LEU A 108 -4.95 1.40 14.12
CA LEU A 108 -4.73 0.04 14.61
C LEU A 108 -4.67 -0.07 16.15
N LYS A 109 -4.53 1.06 16.85
CA LYS A 109 -4.71 1.17 18.29
C LYS A 109 -6.18 1.30 18.68
N GLY A 110 -7.06 1.65 17.71
CA GLY A 110 -8.49 1.84 17.93
C GLY A 110 -8.84 3.18 18.58
N VAL A 111 -7.98 4.19 18.43
CA VAL A 111 -8.16 5.52 19.04
C VAL A 111 -8.54 6.60 18.02
N THR A 112 -8.84 6.23 16.80
CA THR A 112 -9.42 7.11 15.78
C THR A 112 -10.42 6.32 14.94
N MET A 113 -11.46 7.00 14.46
CA MET A 113 -12.48 6.40 13.59
C MET A 113 -12.25 6.73 12.11
N GLY A 114 -11.50 7.78 11.78
CA GLY A 114 -11.39 8.30 10.42
C GLY A 114 -10.03 8.13 9.76
N GLY A 115 -8.96 8.09 10.54
CA GLY A 115 -7.59 8.05 9.99
C GLY A 115 -7.03 9.46 9.72
N TRP A 116 -6.97 9.89 8.48
CA TRP A 116 -6.34 11.15 8.02
C TRP A 116 -7.15 11.79 6.89
N ASP A 117 -6.83 13.05 6.57
CA ASP A 117 -7.36 13.74 5.39
C ASP A 117 -6.46 13.45 4.17
N PRO A 118 -6.95 12.78 3.11
CA PRO A 118 -6.16 12.50 1.93
C PRO A 118 -5.54 13.73 1.28
N ALA A 119 -6.21 14.89 1.31
CA ALA A 119 -5.72 16.12 0.70
C ALA A 119 -4.44 16.65 1.39
N GLU A 120 -4.25 16.35 2.68
CA GLU A 120 -3.07 16.77 3.45
C GLU A 120 -1.89 15.78 3.33
N VAL A 121 -2.14 14.56 2.81
CA VAL A 121 -1.15 13.48 2.75
C VAL A 121 -0.98 12.93 1.33
N GLY A 122 -0.79 13.82 0.38
CA GLY A 122 -0.47 13.48 -1.01
C GLY A 122 -1.53 12.62 -1.70
N ASN A 123 -2.81 12.86 -1.42
CA ASN A 123 -3.97 12.12 -1.97
C ASN A 123 -3.93 10.61 -1.65
N PHE A 124 -3.34 10.22 -0.54
CA PHE A 124 -3.38 8.84 -0.05
C PHE A 124 -4.67 8.63 0.75
N HIS A 125 -5.63 7.91 0.16
CA HIS A 125 -6.95 7.68 0.74
C HIS A 125 -6.90 6.74 1.95
N LEU A 126 -8.03 6.67 2.67
CA LEU A 126 -8.14 5.90 3.91
C LEU A 126 -8.03 4.39 3.67
N TYR A 127 -7.51 3.68 4.66
CA TYR A 127 -7.49 2.23 4.63
C TYR A 127 -8.89 1.63 4.54
N SER A 128 -9.04 0.62 3.69
CA SER A 128 -10.24 -0.21 3.65
C SER A 128 -9.93 -1.59 4.24
N PHE A 129 -10.63 -1.93 5.33
CA PHE A 129 -10.58 -3.26 5.95
C PHE A 129 -11.63 -4.22 5.35
N VAL A 130 -12.62 -3.69 4.65
CA VAL A 130 -13.57 -4.48 3.87
C VAL A 130 -12.91 -4.82 2.54
N LEU A 131 -12.50 -6.08 2.39
CA LEU A 131 -11.70 -6.54 1.26
C LEU A 131 -12.32 -6.14 -0.08
N ALA A 132 -11.53 -5.51 -0.93
CA ALA A 132 -11.86 -5.08 -2.29
C ALA A 132 -12.74 -3.83 -2.42
N SER A 133 -13.44 -3.36 -1.38
CA SER A 133 -14.33 -2.19 -1.48
C SER A 133 -13.63 -0.94 -2.01
N GLN A 134 -12.33 -0.76 -1.70
CA GLN A 134 -11.52 0.35 -2.23
C GLN A 134 -11.42 0.34 -3.75
N THR A 135 -11.58 -0.81 -4.41
CA THR A 135 -11.51 -0.87 -5.89
C THR A 135 -12.70 -0.19 -6.54
N LEU A 136 -13.90 -0.34 -5.96
CA LEU A 136 -15.10 0.37 -6.41
C LEU A 136 -15.02 1.86 -6.11
N HIS A 137 -14.52 2.24 -4.91
CA HIS A 137 -14.32 3.65 -4.56
C HIS A 137 -13.35 4.33 -5.53
N ALA A 138 -12.21 3.68 -5.80
CA ALA A 138 -11.21 4.15 -6.75
C ALA A 138 -11.77 4.34 -8.16
N THR A 139 -12.55 3.36 -8.62
CA THR A 139 -13.17 3.42 -9.96
C THR A 139 -14.22 4.53 -10.03
N GLY A 140 -15.05 4.68 -8.99
CA GLY A 140 -16.00 5.79 -8.91
C GLY A 140 -15.33 7.15 -8.86
N TYR A 141 -14.22 7.27 -8.13
CA TYR A 141 -13.40 8.49 -8.08
C TYR A 141 -12.82 8.83 -9.47
N ALA A 142 -12.22 7.83 -10.14
CA ALA A 142 -11.69 7.99 -11.49
C ALA A 142 -12.76 8.40 -12.53
N MET A 143 -13.99 7.90 -12.39
CA MET A 143 -15.12 8.37 -13.20
C MET A 143 -15.47 9.83 -12.87
N GLY A 144 -15.45 10.22 -11.59
CA GLY A 144 -15.64 11.61 -11.16
C GLY A 144 -14.62 12.54 -11.81
N MET A 145 -13.33 12.18 -11.83
CA MET A 145 -12.27 12.95 -12.50
C MET A 145 -12.55 13.17 -13.98
N GLN A 146 -13.10 12.18 -14.69
CA GLN A 146 -13.52 12.33 -16.08
C GLN A 146 -14.66 13.35 -16.22
N PHE A 147 -15.63 13.33 -15.33
CA PHE A 147 -16.75 14.28 -15.34
C PHE A 147 -16.32 15.70 -14.99
N ASP A 148 -15.36 15.86 -14.09
CA ASP A 148 -14.79 17.13 -13.69
C ASP A 148 -13.76 17.69 -14.67
N GLY A 149 -13.30 16.84 -15.63
CA GLY A 149 -12.33 17.22 -16.64
C GLY A 149 -10.91 17.46 -16.08
N THR A 150 -10.52 16.74 -15.03
CA THR A 150 -9.17 16.82 -14.41
C THR A 150 -8.20 15.80 -14.98
N THR A 151 -8.61 15.04 -16.00
CA THR A 151 -7.78 14.01 -16.67
C THR A 151 -7.90 14.13 -18.18
N ALA A 152 -6.90 13.67 -18.93
CA ALA A 152 -6.85 13.66 -20.40
C ALA A 152 -7.05 15.07 -21.01
N THR A 153 -6.62 16.11 -20.32
CA THR A 153 -6.71 17.51 -20.82
C THR A 153 -5.61 17.83 -21.82
N GLY A 154 -4.59 16.98 -21.91
CA GLY A 154 -3.37 17.18 -22.67
C GLY A 154 -2.29 17.97 -21.93
N ASN A 155 -2.52 18.29 -20.65
CA ASN A 155 -1.51 18.89 -19.77
C ASN A 155 -1.01 17.85 -18.72
N PRO A 156 0.10 17.18 -18.98
CA PRO A 156 0.59 16.12 -18.08
C PRO A 156 0.96 16.61 -16.67
N GLU A 157 1.14 17.91 -16.47
CA GLU A 157 1.47 18.48 -15.16
C GLU A 157 0.24 18.60 -14.24
N THR A 158 -0.95 18.60 -14.82
CA THR A 158 -2.22 18.74 -14.08
C THR A 158 -3.16 17.55 -14.26
N ASP A 159 -2.94 16.73 -15.30
CA ASP A 159 -3.73 15.53 -15.51
C ASP A 159 -3.51 14.53 -14.38
N GLU A 160 -4.59 14.03 -13.82
CA GLU A 160 -4.64 13.14 -12.68
C GLU A 160 -4.91 11.70 -13.10
N ALA A 161 -4.45 10.75 -12.29
CA ALA A 161 -4.80 9.34 -12.40
C ALA A 161 -5.08 8.75 -11.02
N VAL A 162 -5.74 7.59 -11.01
CA VAL A 162 -6.00 6.82 -9.80
C VAL A 162 -5.16 5.56 -9.81
N MET A 163 -4.54 5.23 -8.67
CA MET A 163 -3.95 3.92 -8.44
C MET A 163 -4.63 3.24 -7.26
N VAL A 164 -5.09 1.99 -7.45
CA VAL A 164 -5.73 1.22 -6.40
C VAL A 164 -4.95 -0.05 -6.10
N TYR A 165 -4.66 -0.27 -4.82
CA TYR A 165 -3.95 -1.45 -4.33
C TYR A 165 -4.91 -2.50 -3.80
N TYR A 166 -4.61 -3.77 -4.08
CA TYR A 166 -5.31 -4.91 -3.48
C TYR A 166 -4.46 -6.19 -3.56
N GLY A 167 -4.73 -7.15 -2.69
CA GLY A 167 -4.03 -8.43 -2.68
C GLY A 167 -4.71 -9.50 -3.54
N ASP A 168 -4.01 -10.62 -3.75
CA ASP A 168 -4.54 -11.81 -4.44
C ASP A 168 -5.84 -12.31 -3.81
N GLY A 169 -5.95 -12.29 -2.47
CA GLY A 169 -7.19 -12.66 -1.77
C GLY A 169 -8.37 -11.77 -2.13
N ALA A 170 -8.16 -10.46 -2.18
CA ALA A 170 -9.19 -9.49 -2.56
C ALA A 170 -9.65 -9.69 -4.01
N SER A 171 -8.77 -10.18 -4.88
CA SER A 171 -9.10 -10.47 -6.28
C SER A 171 -10.23 -11.50 -6.45
N SER A 172 -10.56 -12.27 -5.41
CA SER A 172 -11.65 -13.25 -5.40
C SER A 172 -13.01 -12.64 -5.03
N GLN A 173 -13.04 -11.37 -4.61
CA GLN A 173 -14.28 -10.65 -4.29
C GLN A 173 -14.99 -10.14 -5.56
N GLY A 174 -16.30 -10.05 -5.50
CA GLY A 174 -17.13 -9.50 -6.59
C GLY A 174 -16.77 -8.06 -6.91
N ASP A 175 -16.50 -7.25 -5.89
CA ASP A 175 -16.17 -5.83 -5.99
C ASP A 175 -15.02 -5.54 -6.98
N VAL A 176 -13.97 -6.37 -6.99
CA VAL A 176 -12.87 -6.22 -7.97
C VAL A 176 -13.38 -6.46 -9.38
N ASN A 177 -14.20 -7.50 -9.60
CA ASN A 177 -14.70 -7.80 -10.93
C ASN A 177 -15.65 -6.68 -11.44
N GLU A 178 -16.50 -6.16 -10.57
CA GLU A 178 -17.36 -5.01 -10.90
C GLU A 178 -16.53 -3.75 -11.19
N ALA A 179 -15.50 -3.48 -10.39
CA ALA A 179 -14.59 -2.36 -10.63
C ALA A 179 -13.89 -2.48 -12.00
N LEU A 180 -13.42 -3.68 -12.37
CA LEU A 180 -12.79 -3.93 -13.67
C LEU A 180 -13.79 -3.74 -14.84
N VAL A 181 -15.07 -4.16 -14.67
CA VAL A 181 -16.13 -3.94 -15.66
C VAL A 181 -16.36 -2.44 -15.87
N PHE A 182 -16.56 -1.68 -14.78
CA PHE A 182 -16.81 -0.25 -14.89
C PHE A 182 -15.58 0.48 -15.44
N ALA A 183 -14.39 0.17 -14.93
CA ALA A 183 -13.17 0.81 -15.39
C ALA A 183 -12.94 0.60 -16.91
N SER A 184 -13.13 -0.62 -17.38
CA SER A 184 -13.01 -0.93 -18.80
C SER A 184 -14.10 -0.26 -19.65
N SER A 185 -15.36 -0.30 -19.18
CA SER A 185 -16.48 0.27 -19.94
C SER A 185 -16.41 1.79 -20.07
N TYR A 186 -15.93 2.47 -19.04
CA TYR A 186 -15.78 3.93 -19.00
C TYR A 186 -14.38 4.42 -19.35
N GLN A 187 -13.42 3.50 -19.57
CA GLN A 187 -12.02 3.83 -19.86
C GLN A 187 -11.44 4.78 -18.81
N THR A 188 -11.63 4.42 -17.52
CA THR A 188 -11.23 5.27 -16.41
C THR A 188 -9.71 5.48 -16.34
N PRO A 189 -9.21 6.65 -15.93
CA PRO A 189 -7.80 6.95 -15.75
C PRO A 189 -7.23 6.22 -14.51
N GLN A 190 -7.11 4.89 -14.58
CA GLN A 190 -6.88 4.07 -13.40
C GLN A 190 -5.87 2.96 -13.62
N VAL A 191 -5.01 2.72 -12.61
CA VAL A 191 -4.13 1.56 -12.52
C VAL A 191 -4.56 0.68 -11.35
N PHE A 192 -4.86 -0.57 -11.64
CA PHE A 192 -5.11 -1.62 -10.67
C PHE A 192 -3.78 -2.30 -10.32
N PHE A 193 -3.25 -2.06 -9.12
CA PHE A 193 -2.00 -2.65 -8.65
C PHE A 193 -2.27 -3.81 -7.71
N LEU A 194 -2.22 -5.03 -8.24
CA LEU A 194 -2.45 -6.26 -7.53
C LEU A 194 -1.14 -6.79 -6.94
N GLN A 195 -1.02 -6.81 -5.62
CA GLN A 195 0.10 -7.43 -4.90
C GLN A 195 -0.21 -8.92 -4.68
N ASN A 196 0.28 -9.77 -5.59
CA ASN A 196 0.16 -11.21 -5.43
C ASN A 196 1.29 -11.71 -4.52
N ASN A 197 1.00 -11.82 -3.23
CA ASN A 197 1.94 -12.27 -2.21
C ASN A 197 1.84 -13.79 -1.92
N GLY A 198 1.10 -14.52 -2.75
CA GLY A 198 0.95 -15.96 -2.72
C GLY A 198 -0.13 -16.49 -1.78
N TRP A 199 -0.66 -15.67 -0.85
CA TRP A 199 -1.49 -16.15 0.25
C TRP A 199 -2.62 -15.20 0.65
N ALA A 200 -3.86 -15.64 0.50
CA ALA A 200 -5.03 -15.02 1.12
C ALA A 200 -5.25 -15.63 2.52
N ILE A 201 -4.68 -15.01 3.56
CA ILE A 201 -4.57 -15.57 4.91
C ILE A 201 -3.89 -16.95 4.85
N SER A 202 -4.68 -18.02 4.87
CA SER A 202 -4.26 -19.44 4.83
C SER A 202 -4.56 -20.14 3.50
N VAL A 203 -5.09 -19.43 2.51
CA VAL A 203 -5.46 -19.99 1.20
C VAL A 203 -4.40 -19.57 0.16
N PRO A 204 -3.66 -20.54 -0.44
CA PRO A 204 -2.67 -20.21 -1.47
C PRO A 204 -3.36 -19.75 -2.77
N VAL A 205 -2.65 -18.94 -3.56
CA VAL A 205 -3.20 -18.34 -4.78
C VAL A 205 -3.66 -19.36 -5.81
N GLU A 206 -3.04 -20.53 -5.89
CA GLU A 206 -3.40 -21.62 -6.82
C GLU A 206 -4.80 -22.21 -6.52
N ARG A 207 -5.31 -22.00 -5.31
CA ARG A 207 -6.68 -22.35 -4.93
C ARG A 207 -7.68 -21.28 -5.31
N GLN A 208 -7.23 -20.05 -5.51
CA GLN A 208 -8.05 -18.88 -5.85
C GLN A 208 -8.15 -18.68 -7.36
N SER A 209 -7.07 -18.96 -8.10
CA SER A 209 -7.01 -18.80 -9.55
C SER A 209 -6.26 -19.95 -10.20
N ARG A 210 -6.77 -20.41 -11.37
CA ARG A 210 -6.13 -21.42 -12.20
C ARG A 210 -5.15 -20.83 -13.23
N VAL A 211 -5.14 -19.53 -13.35
CA VAL A 211 -4.30 -18.77 -14.30
C VAL A 211 -3.70 -17.55 -13.59
N PRO A 212 -2.59 -16.98 -14.10
CA PRO A 212 -2.08 -15.71 -13.59
C PRO A 212 -3.18 -14.65 -13.50
N LEU A 213 -3.19 -13.88 -12.40
CA LEU A 213 -4.25 -12.91 -12.16
C LEU A 213 -4.18 -11.72 -13.13
N ALA A 214 -2.99 -11.42 -13.68
CA ALA A 214 -2.81 -10.44 -14.75
C ALA A 214 -3.69 -10.72 -15.99
N LEU A 215 -4.00 -11.99 -16.27
CA LEU A 215 -4.84 -12.38 -17.41
C LEU A 215 -6.30 -11.93 -17.28
N ARG A 216 -6.72 -11.47 -16.10
CA ARG A 216 -8.03 -10.81 -15.94
C ARG A 216 -8.09 -9.48 -16.70
N GLY A 217 -6.99 -8.72 -16.77
CA GLY A 217 -6.95 -7.48 -17.53
C GLY A 217 -7.45 -7.65 -18.98
N PRO A 218 -6.81 -8.49 -19.81
CA PRO A 218 -7.28 -8.79 -21.15
C PRO A 218 -8.70 -9.37 -21.20
N GLY A 219 -9.10 -10.13 -20.19
CA GLY A 219 -10.46 -10.67 -20.06
C GLY A 219 -11.53 -9.58 -19.94
N PHE A 220 -11.19 -8.42 -19.40
CA PHE A 220 -12.04 -7.24 -19.31
C PHE A 220 -11.74 -6.18 -20.38
N GLY A 221 -10.78 -6.42 -21.29
CA GLY A 221 -10.46 -5.50 -22.38
C GLY A 221 -9.46 -4.39 -22.02
N MET A 222 -8.63 -4.60 -20.97
CA MET A 222 -7.56 -3.70 -20.57
C MET A 222 -6.21 -4.43 -20.55
N PRO A 223 -5.06 -3.74 -20.63
CA PRO A 223 -3.75 -4.36 -20.43
C PRO A 223 -3.65 -5.10 -19.10
N GLY A 224 -3.04 -6.27 -19.12
CA GLY A 224 -2.73 -7.07 -17.93
C GLY A 224 -1.26 -7.45 -17.92
N ILE A 225 -0.48 -6.89 -16.99
CA ILE A 225 0.97 -6.99 -16.94
C ILE A 225 1.40 -7.72 -15.67
N GLN A 226 2.24 -8.74 -15.78
CA GLN A 226 2.85 -9.40 -14.64
C GLN A 226 4.29 -8.91 -14.46
N ILE A 227 4.64 -8.44 -13.28
CA ILE A 227 5.98 -7.96 -12.92
C ILE A 227 6.57 -8.78 -11.78
N ASP A 228 7.91 -8.82 -11.69
CA ASP A 228 8.61 -9.24 -10.48
C ASP A 228 8.44 -8.15 -9.41
N GLY A 229 7.55 -8.38 -8.44
CA GLY A 229 7.23 -7.42 -7.37
C GLY A 229 8.35 -7.24 -6.35
N ASN A 230 9.42 -8.04 -6.40
CA ASN A 230 10.63 -7.85 -5.60
C ASN A 230 11.72 -7.08 -6.38
N ASP A 231 11.41 -6.66 -7.61
CA ASP A 231 12.20 -5.77 -8.44
C ASP A 231 11.61 -4.35 -8.39
N VAL A 232 12.27 -3.45 -7.66
CA VAL A 232 11.80 -2.08 -7.48
C VAL A 232 11.78 -1.30 -8.80
N PHE A 233 12.70 -1.61 -9.73
CA PHE A 233 12.78 -0.94 -11.02
C PHE A 233 11.64 -1.36 -11.96
N ALA A 234 11.33 -2.65 -12.00
CA ALA A 234 10.16 -3.14 -12.73
C ALA A 234 8.86 -2.58 -12.13
N SER A 235 8.76 -2.53 -10.79
CA SER A 235 7.61 -1.95 -10.10
C SER A 235 7.43 -0.47 -10.41
N TYR A 236 8.52 0.30 -10.45
CA TYR A 236 8.48 1.71 -10.82
C TYR A 236 8.15 1.91 -12.30
N ALA A 237 8.94 1.33 -13.21
CA ALA A 237 8.89 1.64 -14.64
C ALA A 237 7.56 1.23 -15.27
N VAL A 238 7.03 0.05 -14.92
CA VAL A 238 5.74 -0.43 -15.43
C VAL A 238 4.61 0.44 -14.88
N THR A 239 4.64 0.77 -13.59
CA THR A 239 3.61 1.61 -12.99
C THR A 239 3.64 3.02 -13.57
N ALA A 240 4.82 3.63 -13.75
CA ALA A 240 4.98 4.96 -14.32
C ALA A 240 4.40 5.05 -15.73
N LYS A 241 4.68 4.04 -16.59
CA LYS A 241 4.10 3.98 -17.93
C LYS A 241 2.58 3.97 -17.88
N HIS A 242 2.00 3.07 -17.11
CA HIS A 242 0.54 2.90 -17.10
C HIS A 242 -0.19 4.04 -16.40
N LEU A 243 0.45 4.74 -15.45
CA LEU A 243 -0.09 5.99 -14.92
C LEU A 243 -0.02 7.13 -15.93
N ASP A 244 1.08 7.23 -16.74
CA ASP A 244 1.15 8.20 -17.82
C ASP A 244 0.08 7.92 -18.89
N ASP A 245 -0.13 6.66 -19.26
CA ASP A 245 -1.21 6.25 -20.19
C ASP A 245 -2.59 6.61 -19.63
N ALA A 246 -2.84 6.33 -18.34
CA ALA A 246 -4.10 6.64 -17.68
C ALA A 246 -4.38 8.14 -17.67
N ARG A 247 -3.41 8.98 -17.31
CA ARG A 247 -3.52 10.46 -17.36
C ARG A 247 -3.81 10.96 -18.77
N ALA A 248 -3.25 10.30 -19.78
CA ALA A 248 -3.48 10.64 -21.20
C ALA A 248 -4.85 10.16 -21.73
N GLY A 249 -5.65 9.48 -20.90
CA GLY A 249 -6.97 8.98 -21.29
C GLY A 249 -6.94 7.67 -22.09
N HIS A 250 -5.84 6.90 -22.01
CA HIS A 250 -5.71 5.62 -22.72
C HIS A 250 -6.34 4.44 -21.95
N GLY A 251 -7.10 4.75 -20.89
CA GLY A 251 -7.87 3.78 -20.13
C GLY A 251 -7.10 3.08 -19.02
N PRO A 252 -7.75 2.13 -18.34
CA PRO A 252 -7.19 1.44 -17.20
C PRO A 252 -6.18 0.35 -17.59
N ALA A 253 -5.33 -0.03 -16.62
CA ALA A 253 -4.44 -1.19 -16.71
C ALA A 253 -4.44 -1.98 -15.41
N LEU A 254 -4.16 -3.29 -15.50
CA LEU A 254 -3.98 -4.18 -14.35
C LEU A 254 -2.52 -4.64 -14.29
N ILE A 255 -1.84 -4.35 -13.19
CA ILE A 255 -0.47 -4.81 -12.90
C ILE A 255 -0.53 -5.86 -11.79
N GLU A 256 -0.04 -7.06 -12.05
CA GLU A 256 0.14 -8.11 -11.05
C GLU A 256 1.61 -8.14 -10.62
N ALA A 257 1.90 -7.65 -9.42
CA ALA A 257 3.22 -7.70 -8.80
C ALA A 257 3.38 -9.03 -8.05
N MET A 258 4.19 -9.91 -8.61
CA MET A 258 4.53 -11.20 -8.01
C MET A 258 5.53 -10.98 -6.88
N THR A 259 5.09 -11.16 -5.66
CA THR A 259 5.89 -10.99 -4.45
C THR A 259 5.60 -12.13 -3.47
N TYR A 260 6.05 -12.00 -2.23
CA TYR A 260 5.79 -13.00 -1.22
C TYR A 260 5.63 -12.40 0.18
N ARG A 261 4.60 -12.83 0.88
CA ARG A 261 4.39 -12.47 2.29
C ARG A 261 5.32 -13.29 3.18
N ILE A 262 6.46 -12.72 3.58
CA ILE A 262 7.44 -13.41 4.43
C ILE A 262 6.86 -13.67 5.82
N GLY A 263 6.21 -12.69 6.42
CA GLY A 263 5.61 -12.80 7.75
C GLY A 263 4.26 -13.52 7.79
N ALA A 264 3.63 -13.51 8.95
CA ALA A 264 2.23 -13.89 9.13
C ALA A 264 1.29 -12.95 8.39
N HIS A 265 0.03 -13.34 8.19
CA HIS A 265 -0.98 -12.45 7.60
C HIS A 265 -1.19 -11.19 8.45
N THR A 266 -1.33 -11.39 9.76
CA THR A 266 -1.36 -10.36 10.78
C THR A 266 -0.67 -10.90 12.04
N THR A 267 -0.46 -10.06 13.05
CA THR A 267 0.09 -10.50 14.34
C THR A 267 -0.83 -11.45 15.12
N ALA A 268 -2.08 -11.61 14.70
CA ALA A 268 -3.02 -12.60 15.27
C ALA A 268 -3.04 -13.94 14.49
N ASP A 269 -2.22 -14.07 13.44
CA ASP A 269 -2.13 -15.26 12.57
C ASP A 269 -0.93 -16.13 12.92
N ASP A 270 -1.06 -17.43 12.72
CA ASP A 270 0.01 -18.43 12.88
C ASP A 270 0.23 -19.18 11.55
N PRO A 271 1.21 -18.73 10.73
CA PRO A 271 1.46 -19.32 9.42
C PRO A 271 1.97 -20.76 9.48
N THR A 272 2.49 -21.24 10.61
CA THR A 272 2.99 -22.63 10.74
C THR A 272 1.88 -23.67 10.57
N LYS A 273 0.61 -23.26 10.72
CA LYS A 273 -0.55 -24.14 10.56
C LYS A 273 -0.89 -24.45 9.11
N TYR A 274 -0.42 -23.65 8.14
CA TYR A 274 -0.83 -23.79 6.74
C TYR A 274 0.33 -23.65 5.73
N ARG A 275 1.48 -23.08 6.13
CA ARG A 275 2.63 -22.80 5.26
C ARG A 275 3.88 -23.51 5.76
N ARG A 276 4.71 -23.99 4.82
CA ARG A 276 5.97 -24.66 5.13
C ARG A 276 7.12 -23.66 5.13
N ASP A 277 8.07 -23.81 6.06
CA ASP A 277 9.26 -22.96 6.15
C ASP A 277 10.09 -22.96 4.87
N ALA A 278 10.23 -24.12 4.22
CA ALA A 278 10.96 -24.25 2.96
C ALA A 278 10.43 -23.34 1.84
N GLU A 279 9.14 -23.00 1.83
CA GLU A 279 8.56 -22.06 0.88
C GLU A 279 9.05 -20.63 1.16
N THR A 280 9.05 -20.22 2.41
CA THR A 280 9.59 -18.93 2.84
C THR A 280 11.09 -18.85 2.56
N GLU A 281 11.86 -19.90 2.87
CA GLU A 281 13.30 -19.97 2.62
C GLU A 281 13.64 -19.82 1.13
N ALA A 282 12.80 -20.35 0.23
CA ALA A 282 12.99 -20.21 -1.21
C ALA A 282 12.83 -18.76 -1.72
N TRP A 283 12.13 -17.91 -0.97
CA TRP A 283 11.95 -16.50 -1.30
C TRP A 283 13.01 -15.57 -0.70
N LEU A 284 13.67 -15.95 0.40
CA LEU A 284 14.69 -15.13 1.05
C LEU A 284 15.81 -14.66 0.10
N PRO A 285 16.32 -15.47 -0.86
CA PRO A 285 17.32 -15.01 -1.82
C PRO A 285 16.83 -13.91 -2.78
N ARG A 286 15.52 -13.67 -2.82
CA ARG A 286 14.88 -12.61 -3.64
C ARG A 286 14.52 -11.39 -2.82
N ASP A 287 15.09 -11.23 -1.61
CA ASP A 287 14.81 -10.08 -0.75
C ASP A 287 15.09 -8.77 -1.48
N PRO A 288 14.11 -7.84 -1.57
CA PRO A 288 14.23 -6.63 -2.38
C PRO A 288 15.32 -5.67 -1.87
N ILE A 289 15.54 -5.62 -0.55
CA ILE A 289 16.57 -4.74 0.05
C ILE A 289 17.96 -5.27 -0.25
N VAL A 290 18.18 -6.58 -0.07
CA VAL A 290 19.46 -7.23 -0.39
C VAL A 290 19.80 -7.06 -1.88
N ARG A 291 18.81 -7.24 -2.72
CA ARG A 291 18.91 -7.11 -4.18
C ARG A 291 19.28 -5.69 -4.61
N LEU A 292 18.59 -4.66 -4.11
CA LEU A 292 18.91 -3.27 -4.44
C LEU A 292 20.24 -2.83 -3.81
N ARG A 293 20.59 -3.32 -2.62
CA ARG A 293 21.88 -3.08 -2.01
C ARG A 293 23.03 -3.56 -2.90
N ALA A 294 22.94 -4.81 -3.39
CA ALA A 294 23.97 -5.36 -4.28
C ALA A 294 24.11 -4.53 -5.58
N PHE A 295 23.01 -4.04 -6.14
CA PHE A 295 23.03 -3.13 -7.29
C PHE A 295 23.76 -1.81 -6.95
N LEU A 296 23.45 -1.20 -5.83
CA LEU A 296 24.07 0.06 -5.38
C LEU A 296 25.58 -0.11 -5.11
N GLU A 297 25.99 -1.21 -4.46
CA GLU A 297 27.39 -1.55 -4.22
C GLU A 297 28.14 -1.74 -5.54
N GLY A 298 27.53 -2.44 -6.51
CA GLY A 298 28.06 -2.63 -7.86
C GLY A 298 28.25 -1.32 -8.63
N ARG A 299 27.50 -0.26 -8.28
CA ARG A 299 27.64 1.10 -8.83
C ARG A 299 28.58 2.00 -8.04
N GLY A 300 29.25 1.47 -7.01
CA GLY A 300 30.23 2.20 -6.22
C GLY A 300 29.64 3.04 -5.08
N THR A 301 28.42 2.74 -4.62
CA THR A 301 27.88 3.35 -3.39
C THR A 301 28.75 2.95 -2.20
N GLU A 302 29.24 3.95 -1.47
CA GLU A 302 30.12 3.75 -0.32
C GLU A 302 29.38 3.08 0.84
N HIS A 303 30.08 2.27 1.62
CA HIS A 303 29.50 1.50 2.74
C HIS A 303 28.84 2.41 3.79
N GLY A 304 29.41 3.60 4.02
CA GLY A 304 28.88 4.59 4.95
C GLY A 304 27.45 5.00 4.67
N PHE A 305 27.01 5.01 3.40
CA PHE A 305 25.61 5.27 3.05
C PHE A 305 24.63 4.25 3.68
N PHE A 306 25.00 2.97 3.64
CA PHE A 306 24.13 1.92 4.20
C PHE A 306 24.06 2.00 5.73
N ASP A 307 25.19 2.31 6.37
CA ASP A 307 25.27 2.52 7.82
C ASP A 307 24.43 3.73 8.25
N GLU A 308 24.47 4.84 7.49
CA GLU A 308 23.63 6.02 7.72
C GLU A 308 22.13 5.68 7.62
N VAL A 309 21.73 4.91 6.61
CA VAL A 309 20.33 4.49 6.42
C VAL A 309 19.86 3.58 7.56
N ASP A 310 20.73 2.69 8.06
CA ASP A 310 20.40 1.83 9.20
C ASP A 310 20.19 2.64 10.50
N VAL A 311 20.99 3.70 10.72
CA VAL A 311 20.82 4.64 11.83
C VAL A 311 19.52 5.42 11.68
N GLU A 312 19.27 6.00 10.50
CA GLU A 312 18.04 6.73 10.19
C GLU A 312 16.79 5.87 10.45
N ALA A 313 16.80 4.62 10.00
CA ALA A 313 15.71 3.69 10.22
C ALA A 313 15.48 3.36 11.70
N ALA A 314 16.57 3.28 12.47
CA ALA A 314 16.49 3.05 13.91
C ALA A 314 15.93 4.27 14.65
N ASP A 315 16.38 5.48 14.30
CA ASP A 315 15.91 6.74 14.89
C ASP A 315 14.43 7.00 14.54
N PHE A 316 14.07 6.82 13.27
CA PHE A 316 12.67 6.91 12.82
C PHE A 316 11.76 5.98 13.63
N SER A 317 12.14 4.72 13.74
CA SER A 317 11.35 3.73 14.46
C SER A 317 11.26 4.02 15.95
N ALA A 318 12.33 4.54 16.58
CA ALA A 318 12.34 4.95 17.98
C ALA A 318 11.41 6.15 18.23
N ASP A 319 11.40 7.14 17.31
CA ASP A 319 10.50 8.29 17.39
C ASP A 319 9.04 7.87 17.24
N VAL A 320 8.74 7.06 16.21
CA VAL A 320 7.38 6.53 15.99
C VAL A 320 6.90 5.76 17.22
N ARG A 321 7.76 4.90 17.80
CA ARG A 321 7.43 4.17 19.01
C ARG A 321 7.10 5.11 20.18
N ARG A 322 7.95 6.10 20.44
CA ARG A 322 7.74 7.09 21.51
C ARG A 322 6.39 7.78 21.36
N ARG A 323 6.13 8.33 20.17
CA ARG A 323 4.90 9.06 19.86
C ARG A 323 3.66 8.16 19.96
N THR A 324 3.75 6.89 19.53
CA THR A 324 2.65 5.92 19.66
C THR A 324 2.28 5.62 21.10
N LEU A 325 3.27 5.58 22.02
CA LEU A 325 3.02 5.36 23.43
C LEU A 325 2.33 6.57 24.09
N GLU A 326 2.55 7.77 23.56
CA GLU A 326 1.93 9.02 24.03
C GLU A 326 0.51 9.23 23.49
N VAL A 327 0.08 8.44 22.47
CA VAL A 327 -1.27 8.53 21.91
C VAL A 327 -2.31 8.09 22.93
N THR A 328 -3.22 9.00 23.27
CA THR A 328 -4.39 8.75 24.13
C THR A 328 -5.65 8.57 23.29
N ALA A 329 -6.63 7.86 23.82
CA ALA A 329 -7.97 7.85 23.22
C ALA A 329 -8.56 9.25 23.26
N PRO A 330 -9.27 9.69 22.21
CA PRO A 330 -10.06 10.92 22.27
C PRO A 330 -11.20 10.76 23.28
N GLY A 331 -11.81 11.89 23.70
CA GLY A 331 -13.00 11.85 24.54
C GLY A 331 -14.23 11.36 23.77
N ASP A 332 -15.31 11.13 24.50
CA ASP A 332 -16.56 10.59 23.94
C ASP A 332 -17.25 11.53 22.94
N GLU A 333 -16.88 12.81 22.95
CA GLU A 333 -17.39 13.82 22.03
C GLU A 333 -17.22 13.41 20.56
N VAL A 334 -16.11 12.74 20.20
CA VAL A 334 -15.85 12.31 18.81
C VAL A 334 -16.88 11.30 18.28
N ILE A 335 -17.55 10.56 19.17
CA ILE A 335 -18.60 9.60 18.79
C ILE A 335 -19.83 10.35 18.25
N PHE A 336 -20.10 11.54 18.74
CA PHE A 336 -21.34 12.27 18.51
C PHE A 336 -21.18 13.48 17.59
N ASP A 337 -20.01 14.14 17.61
CA ASP A 337 -19.83 15.48 17.02
C ASP A 337 -19.88 15.50 15.49
N ASN A 338 -19.66 14.36 14.81
CA ASN A 338 -19.63 14.26 13.35
C ASN A 338 -20.76 13.42 12.75
N VAL A 339 -21.84 13.11 13.49
CA VAL A 339 -22.94 12.29 13.00
C VAL A 339 -23.89 13.09 12.08
N TYR A 340 -24.12 14.35 12.42
CA TYR A 340 -24.97 15.29 11.65
C TYR A 340 -24.27 16.64 11.50
N ALA A 341 -24.52 17.31 10.38
CA ALA A 341 -24.01 18.66 10.15
C ALA A 341 -24.63 19.71 11.09
N GLU A 342 -25.87 19.48 11.51
CA GLU A 342 -26.61 20.37 12.42
C GLU A 342 -26.93 19.65 13.75
N PRO A 343 -27.06 20.37 14.87
CA PRO A 343 -27.42 19.76 16.13
C PRO A 343 -28.72 18.95 16.05
N HIS A 344 -28.66 17.71 16.54
CA HIS A 344 -29.81 16.80 16.48
C HIS A 344 -30.23 16.34 17.89
N PRO A 345 -31.53 16.44 18.26
CA PRO A 345 -32.00 16.11 19.62
C PRO A 345 -31.63 14.68 20.06
N LEU A 346 -31.70 13.71 19.16
CA LEU A 346 -31.36 12.32 19.47
C LEU A 346 -29.88 12.17 19.86
N ILE A 347 -28.96 12.88 19.19
CA ILE A 347 -27.54 12.85 19.52
C ILE A 347 -27.30 13.48 20.91
N THR A 348 -27.98 14.57 21.21
CA THR A 348 -27.90 15.22 22.53
C THR A 348 -28.39 14.24 23.64
N GLU A 349 -29.49 13.53 23.39
CA GLU A 349 -30.03 12.54 24.34
C GLU A 349 -29.07 11.35 24.53
N GLN A 350 -28.51 10.82 23.44
CA GLN A 350 -27.58 9.70 23.48
C GLN A 350 -26.27 10.06 24.19
N LYS A 351 -25.75 11.28 23.96
CA LYS A 351 -24.55 11.78 24.65
C LYS A 351 -24.79 11.88 26.16
N ALA A 352 -25.89 12.51 26.56
CA ALA A 352 -26.25 12.63 27.98
C ALA A 352 -26.49 11.25 28.62
N TRP A 353 -27.05 10.28 27.89
CA TRP A 353 -27.20 8.93 28.39
C TRP A 353 -25.85 8.24 28.61
N LEU A 354 -24.90 8.37 27.65
CA LEU A 354 -23.56 7.79 27.77
C LEU A 354 -22.81 8.39 28.98
N GLU A 355 -22.81 9.72 29.12
CA GLU A 355 -22.20 10.41 30.24
C GLU A 355 -22.74 9.91 31.61
N ALA A 356 -24.07 9.76 31.71
CA ALA A 356 -24.71 9.25 32.91
C ALA A 356 -24.38 7.78 33.16
N PHE A 357 -24.27 6.97 32.10
CA PHE A 357 -23.92 5.56 32.19
C PHE A 357 -22.49 5.39 32.67
N GLU A 358 -21.52 6.11 32.12
CA GLU A 358 -20.12 6.06 32.54
C GLU A 358 -19.91 6.56 33.97
N ALA A 359 -20.54 7.68 34.33
CA ALA A 359 -20.49 8.17 35.69
C ALA A 359 -20.99 7.16 36.73
N SER A 360 -21.89 6.25 36.34
CA SER A 360 -22.38 5.19 37.23
C SER A 360 -21.32 4.15 37.64
N PHE A 361 -20.21 4.05 36.91
CA PHE A 361 -19.09 3.16 37.23
C PHE A 361 -18.05 3.84 38.14
N GLU A 362 -17.95 5.17 38.12
CA GLU A 362 -17.00 5.89 38.99
C GLU A 362 -17.41 5.83 40.45
N ASP A 363 -18.71 5.74 40.76
CA ASP A 363 -19.25 5.58 42.11
C ASP A 363 -19.29 4.11 42.58
N GLY A 364 -19.01 3.15 41.70
CA GLY A 364 -19.02 1.73 42.03
C GLY A 364 -17.63 1.22 42.39
N THR A 365 -17.32 1.13 43.64
CA THR A 365 -16.26 0.24 44.13
C THR A 365 -16.54 -1.18 43.66
N ALA A 366 -15.85 -1.60 42.57
CA ALA A 366 -15.83 -2.98 42.12
C ALA A 366 -14.90 -3.81 43.01
#